data_4056cfb725a5bc88f73ceb3d351faad0
#
_entry.id   4056cfb725a5bc88f73ceb3d351faad0
#
_cell.length_a   1.000
_cell.length_b   1.000
_cell.length_c   1.000
_cell.angle_alpha   90.00
_cell.angle_beta   90.00
_cell.angle_gamma   90.00
#
_symmetry.space_group_name_H-M   'P 1'
#
loop_
_entity.id
_entity.type
_entity.pdbx_description
1 polymer ?
#
loop_
_entity_poly.entity_id
_entity_poly.type
_entity_poly.pdbx_seq_one_letter_code
_entity_poly.pdbx_strand_id
1 'polypeptide(L)'
;MEAMSTSNPVKLLHEMRSKVGQAITTGLEDSELSFFLERDDKLAQAIEDAHAALHGIEKEFGSSYIARAELDLITDLQSGFVNFYNPATVNPYVALAARGPWIVTSHGAVVHDNGGYGMLGSGHGPSEIIDAMSDNWVMANVMTPSFSQKRLEQRLRTELGHTRGHCPFDKFICMNSGSESVTVSLRIADVNAMLMTAKGGQHEGATIKMLAIEQGFHGRTDRPAQISHSCKGKYDQYLASFQDRDNLILTPANDIPSLQAVFAKAEAENVFIELMAIEPVQGEGNPGQCVDRDFYDEARRLTLEHGSMLLVDSIQAGIRGQGTLSIVDYRGFQDCEA
;
A
#
# COMPACT_ATOMS: atom_id res chain seq x y z
N MET A 1 -14.70 -6.85 38.32
CA MET A 1 -13.30 -7.29 38.16
C MET A 1 -13.30 -8.81 38.31
N GLU A 2 -13.69 -9.50 37.27
CA GLU A 2 -13.63 -10.97 37.21
C GLU A 2 -12.19 -11.36 36.95
N ALA A 3 -11.69 -12.28 37.74
CA ALA A 3 -10.35 -12.84 37.60
C ALA A 3 -10.28 -13.55 36.27
N MET A 4 -9.55 -12.98 35.28
CA MET A 4 -9.19 -13.67 34.05
C MET A 4 -8.46 -14.95 34.42
N SER A 5 -9.06 -16.07 34.08
CA SER A 5 -8.42 -17.39 34.13
C SER A 5 -7.18 -17.31 33.26
N THR A 6 -6.01 -17.24 33.84
CA THR A 6 -4.72 -17.24 33.14
C THR A 6 -4.45 -18.64 32.59
N SER A 7 -5.11 -19.01 31.51
CA SER A 7 -4.69 -20.17 30.73
C SER A 7 -3.30 -19.85 30.15
N ASN A 8 -2.34 -20.73 30.34
CA ASN A 8 -0.99 -20.55 29.80
C ASN A 8 -1.07 -20.51 28.25
N PRO A 9 -0.70 -19.42 27.56
CA PRO A 9 -0.85 -19.30 26.11
C PRO A 9 -0.14 -20.41 25.33
N VAL A 10 1.03 -20.85 25.78
CA VAL A 10 1.76 -21.97 25.16
C VAL A 10 0.97 -23.27 25.24
N LYS A 11 0.26 -23.49 26.37
CA LYS A 11 -0.63 -24.66 26.49
C LYS A 11 -1.77 -24.63 25.49
N LEU A 12 -2.38 -23.44 25.24
CA LEU A 12 -3.42 -23.28 24.23
C LEU A 12 -2.90 -23.60 22.83
N LEU A 13 -1.68 -23.19 22.49
CA LEU A 13 -1.06 -23.57 21.21
C LEU A 13 -0.85 -25.09 21.10
N HIS A 14 -0.41 -25.76 22.16
CA HIS A 14 -0.28 -27.21 22.16
C HIS A 14 -1.64 -27.93 21.97
N GLU A 15 -2.71 -27.41 22.59
CA GLU A 15 -4.06 -27.92 22.39
C GLU A 15 -4.50 -27.75 20.92
N MET A 16 -4.25 -26.59 20.31
CA MET A 16 -4.53 -26.36 18.89
C MET A 16 -3.77 -27.34 18.00
N ARG A 17 -2.44 -27.41 18.18
CA ARG A 17 -1.55 -28.31 17.41
C ARG A 17 -1.96 -29.76 17.50
N SER A 18 -2.55 -30.19 18.62
CA SER A 18 -3.02 -31.58 18.80
C SER A 18 -4.28 -31.95 18.03
N LYS A 19 -5.05 -30.93 17.57
CA LYS A 19 -6.32 -31.11 16.86
C LYS A 19 -6.22 -31.05 15.35
N VAL A 20 -5.14 -30.45 14.84
CA VAL A 20 -4.95 -30.16 13.42
C VAL A 20 -4.04 -31.16 12.73
N GLY A 21 -4.03 -31.16 11.41
CA GLY A 21 -3.22 -32.06 10.61
C GLY A 21 -1.76 -31.61 10.48
N GLN A 22 -1.09 -32.10 9.44
CA GLN A 22 0.31 -31.78 9.18
C GLN A 22 0.46 -30.28 8.86
N ALA A 23 1.26 -29.58 9.68
CA ALA A 23 1.68 -28.20 9.43
C ALA A 23 2.86 -28.16 8.44
N ILE A 24 2.88 -27.15 7.58
CA ILE A 24 4.03 -26.80 6.72
C ILE A 24 4.67 -25.48 7.17
N THR A 25 3.93 -24.63 7.89
CA THR A 25 4.43 -23.37 8.40
C THR A 25 5.24 -23.57 9.67
N THR A 26 6.49 -23.12 9.65
CA THR A 26 7.34 -23.07 10.83
C THR A 26 7.13 -21.70 11.49
N GLY A 27 6.63 -21.71 12.73
CA GLY A 27 6.53 -20.53 13.57
C GLY A 27 7.71 -20.37 14.52
N LEU A 28 7.59 -19.43 15.46
CA LEU A 28 8.55 -19.29 16.55
C LEU A 28 8.53 -20.52 17.47
N GLU A 29 9.71 -20.88 17.96
CA GLU A 29 9.86 -21.94 18.95
C GLU A 29 9.26 -21.56 20.31
N ASP A 30 8.80 -22.53 21.10
CA ASP A 30 8.14 -22.26 22.40
C ASP A 30 9.04 -21.48 23.39
N SER A 31 10.36 -21.63 23.30
CA SER A 31 11.34 -20.86 24.08
C SER A 31 11.37 -19.38 23.68
N GLU A 32 11.26 -19.09 22.36
CA GLU A 32 11.20 -17.74 21.83
C GLU A 32 9.84 -17.10 22.16
N LEU A 33 8.76 -17.87 22.05
CA LEU A 33 7.42 -17.40 22.44
C LEU A 33 7.38 -16.97 23.91
N SER A 34 8.01 -17.72 24.81
CA SER A 34 8.07 -17.36 26.23
C SER A 34 8.76 -16.02 26.45
N PHE A 35 9.83 -15.73 25.72
CA PHE A 35 10.52 -14.44 25.76
C PHE A 35 9.61 -13.26 25.34
N PHE A 36 8.81 -13.45 24.27
CA PHE A 36 7.92 -12.38 23.78
C PHE A 36 6.66 -12.25 24.62
N LEU A 37 6.10 -13.34 25.16
CA LEU A 37 4.93 -13.33 26.04
C LEU A 37 5.15 -12.51 27.33
N GLU A 38 6.40 -12.44 27.81
CA GLU A 38 6.75 -11.59 28.95
C GLU A 38 6.79 -10.06 28.62
N ARG A 39 6.78 -9.71 27.32
CA ARG A 39 7.07 -8.33 26.84
C ARG A 39 5.96 -7.72 26.00
N ASP A 40 5.05 -8.54 25.48
CA ASP A 40 3.98 -8.07 24.60
C ASP A 40 2.68 -8.86 24.85
N ASP A 41 1.76 -8.23 25.57
CA ASP A 41 0.44 -8.80 25.87
C ASP A 41 -0.38 -9.11 24.60
N LYS A 42 -0.10 -8.45 23.48
CA LYS A 42 -0.80 -8.72 22.22
C LYS A 42 -0.53 -10.13 21.69
N LEU A 43 0.63 -10.71 21.98
CA LEU A 43 0.90 -12.09 21.64
C LEU A 43 0.00 -13.06 22.41
N ALA A 44 -0.17 -12.85 23.70
CA ALA A 44 -1.08 -13.68 24.51
C ALA A 44 -2.52 -13.57 24.00
N GLN A 45 -2.99 -12.35 23.72
CA GLN A 45 -4.32 -12.09 23.14
C GLN A 45 -4.51 -12.77 21.79
N ALA A 46 -3.51 -12.71 20.88
CA ALA A 46 -3.58 -13.37 19.58
C ALA A 46 -3.72 -14.88 19.70
N ILE A 47 -3.03 -15.50 20.67
CA ILE A 47 -3.10 -16.94 20.93
C ILE A 47 -4.48 -17.31 21.51
N GLU A 48 -4.99 -16.53 22.47
CA GLU A 48 -6.32 -16.76 23.04
C GLU A 48 -7.43 -16.62 21.99
N ASP A 49 -7.36 -15.57 21.18
CA ASP A 49 -8.30 -15.35 20.06
C ASP A 49 -8.24 -16.51 19.05
N ALA A 50 -7.04 -17.00 18.71
CA ALA A 50 -6.87 -18.10 17.78
C ALA A 50 -7.45 -19.41 18.33
N HIS A 51 -7.20 -19.70 19.60
CA HIS A 51 -7.76 -20.88 20.27
C HIS A 51 -9.30 -20.83 20.27
N ALA A 52 -9.89 -19.68 20.61
CA ALA A 52 -11.33 -19.50 20.58
C ALA A 52 -11.90 -19.62 19.14
N ALA A 53 -11.22 -19.02 18.16
CA ALA A 53 -11.62 -19.09 16.75
C ALA A 53 -11.57 -20.54 16.21
N LEU A 54 -10.53 -21.31 16.55
CA LEU A 54 -10.43 -22.72 16.14
C LEU A 54 -11.61 -23.54 16.63
N HIS A 55 -12.03 -23.34 17.88
CA HIS A 55 -13.22 -24.00 18.42
C HIS A 55 -14.51 -23.58 17.69
N GLY A 56 -14.62 -22.30 17.29
CA GLY A 56 -15.74 -21.83 16.49
C GLY A 56 -15.78 -22.52 15.12
N ILE A 57 -14.64 -22.59 14.43
CA ILE A 57 -14.49 -23.25 13.14
C ILE A 57 -14.73 -24.76 13.23
N GLU A 58 -14.24 -25.41 14.28
CA GLU A 58 -14.51 -26.82 14.56
C GLU A 58 -16.02 -27.10 14.69
N LYS A 59 -16.73 -26.20 15.37
CA LYS A 59 -18.19 -26.30 15.53
C LYS A 59 -18.93 -26.07 14.21
N GLU A 60 -18.44 -25.19 13.36
CA GLU A 60 -19.08 -24.83 12.08
C GLU A 60 -18.82 -25.88 10.99
N PHE A 61 -17.57 -26.31 10.82
CA PHE A 61 -17.15 -27.18 9.71
C PHE A 61 -16.84 -28.64 10.13
N GLY A 62 -16.75 -28.90 11.42
CA GLY A 62 -16.48 -30.23 11.98
C GLY A 62 -14.99 -30.52 12.24
N SER A 63 -14.73 -31.46 13.18
CA SER A 63 -13.37 -31.82 13.58
C SER A 63 -12.54 -32.40 12.43
N SER A 64 -13.17 -33.11 11.49
CA SER A 64 -12.47 -33.66 10.31
C SER A 64 -11.98 -32.56 9.36
N TYR A 65 -12.61 -31.40 9.34
CA TYR A 65 -12.21 -30.26 8.52
C TYR A 65 -10.94 -29.62 9.06
N ILE A 66 -10.89 -29.34 10.37
CA ILE A 66 -9.71 -28.73 11.00
C ILE A 66 -8.52 -29.68 11.08
N ALA A 67 -8.76 -31.01 11.09
CA ALA A 67 -7.72 -32.03 11.12
C ALA A 67 -7.02 -32.23 9.75
N ARG A 68 -7.37 -31.49 8.73
CA ARG A 68 -6.71 -31.56 7.41
C ARG A 68 -5.27 -31.04 7.49
N ALA A 69 -4.42 -31.50 6.56
CA ALA A 69 -3.10 -30.91 6.38
C ALA A 69 -3.22 -29.43 5.96
N GLU A 70 -2.28 -28.60 6.41
CA GLU A 70 -2.31 -27.16 6.16
C GLU A 70 -2.36 -26.81 4.66
N LEU A 71 -1.62 -27.55 3.82
CA LEU A 71 -1.62 -27.36 2.37
C LEU A 71 -2.99 -27.66 1.73
N ASP A 72 -3.67 -28.72 2.20
CA ASP A 72 -5.00 -29.08 1.71
C ASP A 72 -6.03 -28.03 2.11
N LEU A 73 -5.89 -27.49 3.32
CA LEU A 73 -6.76 -26.43 3.82
C LEU A 73 -6.56 -25.11 3.02
N ILE A 74 -5.31 -24.72 2.76
CA ILE A 74 -4.97 -23.57 1.90
C ILE A 74 -5.63 -23.72 0.53
N THR A 75 -5.46 -24.89 -0.09
CA THR A 75 -6.01 -25.18 -1.42
C THR A 75 -7.53 -25.05 -1.44
N ASP A 76 -8.19 -25.61 -0.44
CA ASP A 76 -9.64 -25.58 -0.31
C ASP A 76 -10.16 -24.15 -0.10
N LEU A 77 -9.60 -23.41 0.83
CA LEU A 77 -10.00 -22.04 1.15
C LEU A 77 -9.84 -21.06 -0.03
N GLN A 78 -8.86 -21.31 -0.89
CA GLN A 78 -8.62 -20.49 -2.08
C GLN A 78 -9.40 -20.94 -3.31
N SER A 79 -9.99 -22.12 -3.31
CA SER A 79 -10.63 -22.72 -4.50
C SER A 79 -11.78 -21.91 -5.10
N GLY A 80 -12.47 -21.12 -4.28
CA GLY A 80 -13.57 -20.26 -4.69
C GLY A 80 -13.19 -18.87 -5.20
N PHE A 81 -11.90 -18.53 -5.20
CA PHE A 81 -11.42 -17.19 -5.52
C PHE A 81 -10.40 -17.21 -6.64
N VAL A 82 -10.43 -16.17 -7.49
CA VAL A 82 -9.37 -15.95 -8.48
C VAL A 82 -8.21 -15.22 -7.79
N ASN A 83 -7.07 -15.89 -7.71
CA ASN A 83 -5.84 -15.27 -7.25
C ASN A 83 -5.01 -14.82 -8.46
N PHE A 84 -4.78 -13.52 -8.59
CA PHE A 84 -3.99 -12.95 -9.68
C PHE A 84 -2.48 -12.89 -9.40
N TYR A 85 -2.03 -13.30 -8.21
CA TYR A 85 -0.63 -13.51 -7.92
C TYR A 85 -0.17 -14.91 -8.38
N ASN A 86 1.12 -15.04 -8.65
CA ASN A 86 1.70 -16.36 -8.92
C ASN A 86 1.47 -17.26 -7.69
N PRO A 87 1.03 -18.52 -7.86
CA PRO A 87 0.84 -19.45 -6.74
C PRO A 87 2.07 -19.57 -5.81
N ALA A 88 3.29 -19.44 -6.34
CA ALA A 88 4.51 -19.44 -5.54
C ALA A 88 4.68 -18.23 -4.61
N THR A 89 3.87 -17.19 -4.77
CA THR A 89 3.87 -15.99 -3.91
C THR A 89 2.75 -15.99 -2.88
N VAL A 90 1.91 -17.01 -2.87
CA VAL A 90 0.83 -17.14 -1.89
C VAL A 90 1.43 -17.53 -0.55
N ASN A 91 0.97 -16.88 0.53
CA ASN A 91 1.38 -17.24 1.88
C ASN A 91 1.04 -18.71 2.18
N PRO A 92 2.00 -19.50 2.64
CA PRO A 92 1.83 -20.94 2.84
C PRO A 92 1.11 -21.29 4.16
N TYR A 93 0.33 -20.37 4.75
CA TYR A 93 -0.37 -20.60 6.01
C TYR A 93 -1.80 -20.05 5.98
N VAL A 94 -2.64 -20.60 6.85
CA VAL A 94 -3.98 -20.11 7.12
C VAL A 94 -3.94 -19.25 8.38
N ALA A 95 -4.02 -17.93 8.23
CA ALA A 95 -4.13 -17.02 9.37
C ALA A 95 -5.47 -17.25 10.09
N LEU A 96 -5.43 -17.43 11.42
CA LEU A 96 -6.61 -17.70 12.22
C LEU A 96 -7.00 -16.51 13.11
N ALA A 97 -6.00 -15.94 13.79
CA ALA A 97 -6.16 -14.71 14.57
C ALA A 97 -4.87 -13.90 14.55
N ALA A 98 -4.99 -12.60 14.83
CA ALA A 98 -3.83 -11.72 14.87
C ALA A 98 -4.06 -10.51 15.78
N ARG A 99 -2.99 -10.06 16.46
CA ARG A 99 -2.96 -8.83 17.27
C ARG A 99 -1.61 -8.14 17.15
N GLY A 100 -1.62 -6.84 16.94
CA GLY A 100 -0.36 -6.10 16.74
C GLY A 100 0.46 -6.72 15.58
N PRO A 101 1.72 -7.12 15.81
CA PRO A 101 2.54 -7.77 14.79
C PRO A 101 2.40 -9.30 14.77
N TRP A 102 1.57 -9.90 15.61
CA TRP A 102 1.50 -11.34 15.79
C TRP A 102 0.35 -11.96 15.01
N ILE A 103 0.66 -12.96 14.21
CA ILE A 103 -0.30 -13.85 13.55
C ILE A 103 -0.19 -15.24 14.15
N VAL A 104 -1.33 -15.84 14.49
CA VAL A 104 -1.45 -17.23 14.87
C VAL A 104 -2.20 -17.98 13.77
N THR A 105 -1.58 -19.05 13.25
CA THR A 105 -2.15 -19.84 12.16
C THR A 105 -3.14 -20.89 12.68
N SER A 106 -3.95 -21.42 11.78
CA SER A 106 -4.86 -22.54 12.10
C SER A 106 -4.14 -23.79 12.63
N HIS A 107 -2.87 -23.98 12.25
CA HIS A 107 -2.02 -25.10 12.67
C HIS A 107 -1.13 -24.75 13.88
N GLY A 108 -1.41 -23.63 14.56
CA GLY A 108 -0.74 -23.23 15.80
C GLY A 108 0.70 -22.74 15.63
N ALA A 109 1.09 -22.34 14.43
CA ALA A 109 2.32 -21.58 14.23
C ALA A 109 2.10 -20.11 14.60
N VAL A 110 3.09 -19.51 15.27
CA VAL A 110 3.11 -18.07 15.56
C VAL A 110 4.13 -17.40 14.66
N VAL A 111 3.69 -16.38 13.93
CA VAL A 111 4.49 -15.66 12.96
C VAL A 111 4.48 -14.17 13.32
N HIS A 112 5.63 -13.51 13.19
CA HIS A 112 5.73 -12.05 13.32
C HIS A 112 5.52 -11.41 11.94
N ASP A 113 4.47 -10.62 11.81
CA ASP A 113 4.18 -9.86 10.60
C ASP A 113 4.95 -8.53 10.62
N ASN A 114 5.88 -8.39 9.68
CA ASN A 114 6.67 -7.15 9.51
C ASN A 114 5.92 -6.07 8.72
N GLY A 115 4.60 -6.10 8.70
CA GLY A 115 3.77 -5.04 8.14
C GLY A 115 3.03 -5.38 6.87
N GLY A 116 2.89 -6.65 6.51
CA GLY A 116 1.98 -7.15 5.46
C GLY A 116 1.95 -6.31 4.18
N TYR A 117 3.00 -6.25 3.41
CA TYR A 117 3.17 -5.29 2.31
C TYR A 117 3.15 -3.83 2.78
N GLY A 118 3.40 -3.61 4.08
CA GLY A 118 3.31 -2.32 4.72
C GLY A 118 1.89 -1.73 4.79
N MET A 119 0.83 -2.48 4.61
CA MET A 119 -0.55 -1.99 4.69
C MET A 119 -1.07 -1.91 6.12
N LEU A 120 -0.43 -2.58 7.06
CA LEU A 120 -0.86 -2.66 8.46
C LEU A 120 0.02 -1.84 9.40
N GLY A 121 0.19 -0.54 9.12
CA GLY A 121 1.01 0.35 9.95
C GLY A 121 0.58 0.43 11.43
N SER A 122 -0.69 0.15 11.72
CA SER A 122 -1.23 0.08 13.09
C SER A 122 -1.24 -1.34 13.67
N GLY A 123 -0.75 -2.34 12.93
CA GLY A 123 -0.82 -3.76 13.31
C GLY A 123 -2.22 -4.36 13.15
N HIS A 124 -2.34 -5.64 13.49
CA HIS A 124 -3.60 -6.36 13.47
C HIS A 124 -4.49 -6.00 14.67
N GLY A 125 -5.79 -5.85 14.43
CA GLY A 125 -6.78 -5.61 15.47
C GLY A 125 -6.53 -4.38 16.34
N PRO A 126 -6.23 -3.19 15.77
CA PRO A 126 -5.95 -1.99 16.55
C PRO A 126 -7.24 -1.50 17.25
N SER A 127 -7.34 -1.72 18.56
CA SER A 127 -8.55 -1.44 19.35
C SER A 127 -9.02 0.00 19.20
N GLU A 128 -8.11 0.97 19.28
CA GLU A 128 -8.44 2.40 19.17
C GLU A 128 -9.12 2.75 17.83
N ILE A 129 -8.70 2.13 16.72
CA ILE A 129 -9.32 2.34 15.41
C ILE A 129 -10.68 1.64 15.35
N ILE A 130 -10.74 0.39 15.82
CA ILE A 130 -11.99 -0.40 15.82
C ILE A 130 -13.05 0.27 16.70
N ASP A 131 -12.68 0.72 17.89
CA ASP A 131 -13.57 1.43 18.81
C ASP A 131 -14.07 2.74 18.19
N ALA A 132 -13.19 3.50 17.54
CA ALA A 132 -13.60 4.71 16.82
C ALA A 132 -14.55 4.43 15.65
N MET A 133 -14.44 3.26 14.98
CA MET A 133 -15.37 2.85 13.92
C MET A 133 -16.74 2.42 14.45
N SER A 134 -16.84 2.04 15.73
CA SER A 134 -18.11 1.66 16.37
C SER A 134 -18.95 2.84 16.84
N ASP A 135 -18.42 4.05 16.81
CA ASP A 135 -19.16 5.27 17.14
C ASP A 135 -20.33 5.50 16.17
N ASN A 136 -21.36 6.20 16.65
CA ASN A 136 -22.54 6.50 15.84
C ASN A 136 -22.27 7.64 14.83
N TRP A 137 -21.54 7.32 13.76
CA TRP A 137 -21.22 8.26 12.69
C TRP A 137 -22.38 8.47 11.70
N VAL A 138 -22.48 9.67 11.15
CA VAL A 138 -23.39 9.93 10.03
C VAL A 138 -22.82 9.31 8.76
N MET A 139 -23.47 8.28 8.25
CA MET A 139 -23.11 7.56 7.03
C MET A 139 -23.82 8.13 5.80
N ALA A 140 -23.62 9.42 5.54
CA ALA A 140 -24.15 10.11 4.37
C ALA A 140 -23.24 9.92 3.16
N ASN A 141 -23.76 10.16 1.95
CA ASN A 141 -22.94 10.11 0.74
C ASN A 141 -21.95 11.29 0.69
N VAL A 142 -20.93 11.19 -0.18
CA VAL A 142 -19.85 12.19 -0.31
C VAL A 142 -20.33 13.60 -0.66
N MET A 143 -21.53 13.75 -1.23
CA MET A 143 -22.10 15.05 -1.57
C MET A 143 -22.79 15.74 -0.39
N THR A 144 -22.97 15.04 0.74
CA THR A 144 -23.58 15.61 1.94
C THR A 144 -22.48 16.11 2.88
N PRO A 145 -22.33 17.43 3.08
CA PRO A 145 -21.32 17.98 3.98
C PRO A 145 -21.49 17.44 5.41
N SER A 146 -20.38 17.10 6.07
CA SER A 146 -20.39 16.61 7.44
C SER A 146 -19.24 17.18 8.27
N PHE A 147 -19.43 17.24 9.60
CA PHE A 147 -18.35 17.61 10.50
C PHE A 147 -17.20 16.59 10.52
N SER A 148 -17.44 15.33 10.16
CA SER A 148 -16.41 14.31 10.02
C SER A 148 -15.42 14.66 8.91
N GLN A 149 -15.91 15.17 7.77
CA GLN A 149 -15.06 15.68 6.68
C GLN A 149 -14.21 16.87 7.15
N LYS A 150 -14.81 17.79 7.92
CA LYS A 150 -14.06 18.94 8.45
C LYS A 150 -12.96 18.52 9.43
N ARG A 151 -13.25 17.56 10.32
CA ARG A 151 -12.25 17.02 11.25
C ARG A 151 -11.13 16.30 10.51
N LEU A 152 -11.44 15.49 9.50
CA LEU A 152 -10.45 14.83 8.65
C LEU A 152 -9.55 15.83 7.92
N GLU A 153 -10.15 16.85 7.29
CA GLU A 153 -9.41 17.93 6.60
C GLU A 153 -8.44 18.65 7.55
N GLN A 154 -8.91 19.01 8.74
CA GLN A 154 -8.06 19.64 9.76
C GLN A 154 -6.93 18.74 10.21
N ARG A 155 -7.20 17.43 10.41
CA ARG A 155 -6.17 16.47 10.79
C ARG A 155 -5.14 16.28 9.68
N LEU A 156 -5.57 16.13 8.43
CA LEU A 156 -4.67 16.06 7.28
C LEU A 156 -3.78 17.30 7.18
N ARG A 157 -4.33 18.50 7.39
CA ARG A 157 -3.54 19.74 7.40
C ARG A 157 -2.54 19.83 8.56
N THR A 158 -2.83 19.17 9.68
CA THR A 158 -1.90 19.09 10.79
C THR A 158 -0.75 18.12 10.50
N GLU A 159 -1.06 16.98 9.91
CA GLU A 159 -0.08 15.93 9.67
C GLU A 159 0.80 16.19 8.42
N LEU A 160 0.20 16.74 7.36
CA LEU A 160 0.92 17.04 6.12
C LEU A 160 1.62 18.41 6.23
N GLY A 161 2.94 18.39 6.21
CA GLY A 161 3.75 19.60 6.38
C GLY A 161 3.97 19.98 7.85
N HIS A 162 3.78 19.05 8.81
CA HIS A 162 4.03 19.31 10.24
C HIS A 162 5.48 19.70 10.51
N THR A 163 6.44 19.22 9.73
CA THR A 163 7.86 19.55 9.85
C THR A 163 8.20 20.94 9.31
N ARG A 164 7.34 21.53 8.49
CA ARG A 164 7.51 22.85 7.85
C ARG A 164 6.57 23.93 8.40
N GLY A 165 5.71 23.56 9.36
CA GLY A 165 4.81 24.47 10.07
C GLY A 165 3.53 24.86 9.30
N HIS A 166 3.32 24.33 8.10
CA HIS A 166 2.09 24.54 7.33
C HIS A 166 1.87 23.40 6.33
N CYS A 167 0.60 23.12 6.02
CA CYS A 167 0.24 22.18 4.98
C CYS A 167 0.44 22.82 3.59
N PRO A 168 1.23 22.23 2.69
CA PRO A 168 1.43 22.79 1.34
C PRO A 168 0.30 22.45 0.37
N PHE A 169 -0.69 21.65 0.77
CA PHE A 169 -1.78 21.19 -0.09
C PHE A 169 -3.09 21.92 0.20
N ASP A 170 -3.74 22.43 -0.85
CA ASP A 170 -5.00 23.16 -0.72
C ASP A 170 -6.22 22.27 -0.63
N LYS A 171 -6.21 21.12 -1.29
CA LYS A 171 -7.37 20.23 -1.47
C LYS A 171 -7.02 18.78 -1.22
N PHE A 172 -8.01 18.01 -0.76
CA PHE A 172 -7.92 16.58 -0.52
C PHE A 172 -9.04 15.85 -1.25
N ILE A 173 -8.72 14.70 -1.84
CA ILE A 173 -9.70 13.77 -2.42
C ILE A 173 -9.48 12.42 -1.75
N CYS A 174 -10.54 11.87 -1.14
CA CYS A 174 -10.49 10.54 -0.50
C CYS A 174 -11.00 9.48 -1.46
N MET A 175 -10.20 8.43 -1.64
CA MET A 175 -10.53 7.25 -2.47
C MET A 175 -10.37 5.97 -1.65
N ASN A 176 -10.89 4.84 -2.16
CA ASN A 176 -10.87 3.57 -1.43
C ASN A 176 -9.58 2.76 -1.64
N SER A 177 -8.80 3.07 -2.68
CA SER A 177 -7.54 2.37 -2.97
C SER A 177 -6.51 3.29 -3.62
N GLY A 178 -5.24 2.87 -3.57
CA GLY A 178 -4.15 3.57 -4.26
C GLY A 178 -4.35 3.64 -5.77
N SER A 179 -4.78 2.54 -6.40
CA SER A 179 -5.08 2.54 -7.84
C SER A 179 -6.17 3.53 -8.23
N GLU A 180 -7.19 3.72 -7.39
CA GLU A 180 -8.22 4.73 -7.61
C GLU A 180 -7.67 6.15 -7.42
N SER A 181 -6.85 6.37 -6.39
CA SER A 181 -6.20 7.67 -6.15
C SER A 181 -5.31 8.08 -7.34
N VAL A 182 -4.49 7.16 -7.84
CA VAL A 182 -3.65 7.40 -9.04
C VAL A 182 -4.53 7.59 -10.29
N THR A 183 -5.64 6.86 -10.43
CA THR A 183 -6.59 7.07 -11.54
C THR A 183 -7.16 8.48 -11.53
N VAL A 184 -7.54 9.00 -10.36
CA VAL A 184 -8.05 10.39 -10.22
C VAL A 184 -6.95 11.39 -10.51
N SER A 185 -5.72 11.19 -10.02
CA SER A 185 -4.57 12.05 -10.31
C SER A 185 -4.28 12.11 -11.80
N LEU A 186 -4.26 10.97 -12.49
CA LEU A 186 -4.11 10.91 -13.95
C LEU A 186 -5.27 11.57 -14.70
N ARG A 187 -6.48 11.54 -14.16
CA ARG A 187 -7.62 12.26 -14.75
C ARG A 187 -7.48 13.77 -14.61
N ILE A 188 -6.92 14.26 -13.51
CA ILE A 188 -6.60 15.69 -13.33
C ILE A 188 -5.52 16.09 -14.35
N ALA A 189 -4.48 15.27 -14.53
CA ALA A 189 -3.43 15.51 -15.51
C ALA A 189 -3.99 15.52 -16.95
N ASP A 190 -4.93 14.62 -17.26
CA ASP A 190 -5.60 14.55 -18.57
C ASP A 190 -6.40 15.81 -18.90
N VAL A 191 -7.10 16.36 -17.90
CA VAL A 191 -7.78 17.68 -18.06
C VAL A 191 -6.77 18.78 -18.34
N ASN A 192 -5.65 18.80 -17.61
CA ASN A 192 -4.57 19.75 -17.88
C ASN A 192 -3.99 19.56 -19.29
N ALA A 193 -3.73 18.30 -19.69
CA ALA A 193 -3.21 17.98 -21.01
C ALA A 193 -4.13 18.48 -22.13
N MET A 194 -5.44 18.31 -21.97
CA MET A 194 -6.41 18.85 -22.92
C MET A 194 -6.29 20.36 -23.06
N LEU A 195 -6.09 21.11 -21.97
CA LEU A 195 -5.93 22.56 -22.01
C LEU A 195 -4.59 22.98 -22.62
N MET A 196 -3.52 22.28 -22.26
CA MET A 196 -2.16 22.58 -22.72
C MET A 196 -1.96 22.31 -24.21
N THR A 197 -2.63 21.28 -24.76
CA THR A 197 -2.50 20.87 -26.16
C THR A 197 -3.59 21.43 -27.08
N ALA A 198 -4.61 22.07 -26.52
CA ALA A 198 -5.65 22.73 -27.30
C ALA A 198 -5.11 23.95 -28.08
N LYS A 199 -5.91 24.43 -29.04
CA LYS A 199 -5.57 25.61 -29.81
C LYS A 199 -5.34 26.83 -28.90
N GLY A 200 -4.16 27.43 -29.00
CA GLY A 200 -3.70 28.51 -28.13
C GLY A 200 -3.10 28.08 -26.80
N GLY A 201 -3.03 26.78 -26.51
CA GLY A 201 -2.31 26.24 -25.37
C GLY A 201 -0.80 26.26 -25.59
N GLN A 202 -0.03 26.12 -24.51
CA GLN A 202 1.44 26.17 -24.54
C GLN A 202 2.05 25.10 -25.43
N HIS A 203 1.42 23.92 -25.51
CA HIS A 203 1.85 22.76 -26.30
C HIS A 203 0.82 22.41 -27.39
N GLU A 204 0.29 23.41 -28.09
CA GLU A 204 -0.75 23.21 -29.12
C GLU A 204 -0.37 22.10 -30.09
N GLY A 205 -1.23 21.08 -30.20
CA GLY A 205 -1.07 19.96 -31.13
C GLY A 205 0.01 18.94 -30.76
N ALA A 206 0.60 19.00 -29.56
CA ALA A 206 1.59 18.05 -29.12
C ALA A 206 0.99 16.66 -28.86
N THR A 207 1.82 15.61 -29.09
CA THR A 207 1.49 14.24 -28.67
C THR A 207 1.61 14.11 -27.16
N ILE A 208 0.59 13.55 -26.50
CA ILE A 208 0.57 13.42 -25.03
C ILE A 208 1.23 12.11 -24.61
N LYS A 209 2.20 12.18 -23.70
CA LYS A 209 2.83 11.01 -23.07
C LYS A 209 2.91 11.19 -21.54
N MET A 210 3.15 10.10 -20.83
CA MET A 210 3.40 10.07 -19.38
C MET A 210 4.87 9.77 -19.12
N LEU A 211 5.41 10.22 -17.99
CA LEU A 211 6.77 9.94 -17.55
C LEU A 211 6.73 9.22 -16.19
N ALA A 212 7.48 8.15 -16.04
CA ALA A 212 7.65 7.45 -14.77
C ALA A 212 9.11 7.07 -14.53
N ILE A 213 9.43 6.79 -13.27
CA ILE A 213 10.73 6.23 -12.89
C ILE A 213 10.77 4.74 -13.27
N GLU A 214 11.93 4.27 -13.74
CA GLU A 214 12.17 2.85 -13.97
C GLU A 214 11.86 2.02 -12.72
N GLN A 215 11.26 0.84 -12.90
CA GLN A 215 10.80 -0.06 -11.85
C GLN A 215 9.70 0.51 -10.93
N GLY A 216 9.13 1.68 -11.22
CA GLY A 216 8.02 2.25 -10.46
C GLY A 216 6.74 1.38 -10.51
N PHE A 217 5.94 1.46 -9.44
CA PHE A 217 4.65 0.79 -9.33
C PHE A 217 3.57 1.75 -8.81
N HIS A 218 2.54 1.98 -9.61
CA HIS A 218 1.51 3.00 -9.34
C HIS A 218 0.08 2.45 -9.37
N GLY A 219 -0.08 1.14 -9.41
CA GLY A 219 -1.38 0.47 -9.39
C GLY A 219 -1.63 -0.44 -10.60
N ARG A 220 -2.79 -1.12 -10.57
CA ARG A 220 -3.14 -2.20 -11.51
C ARG A 220 -4.37 -1.90 -12.37
N THR A 221 -5.10 -0.83 -12.11
CA THR A 221 -6.22 -0.38 -12.94
C THR A 221 -5.70 0.31 -14.21
N ASP A 222 -6.52 0.48 -15.25
CA ASP A 222 -6.11 0.82 -16.62
C ASP A 222 -5.00 1.90 -16.71
N ARG A 223 -5.26 3.14 -16.34
CA ARG A 223 -4.25 4.22 -16.46
C ARG A 223 -3.07 4.07 -15.47
N PRO A 224 -3.25 3.75 -14.19
CA PRO A 224 -2.16 3.42 -13.26
C PRO A 224 -1.25 2.30 -13.75
N ALA A 225 -1.82 1.25 -14.37
CA ALA A 225 -1.05 0.16 -14.94
C ALA A 225 -0.12 0.62 -16.08
N GLN A 226 -0.51 1.64 -16.83
CA GLN A 226 0.27 2.18 -17.95
C GLN A 226 1.57 2.88 -17.50
N ILE A 227 1.61 3.41 -16.27
CA ILE A 227 2.80 4.04 -15.66
C ILE A 227 3.53 3.12 -14.68
N SER A 228 3.05 1.89 -14.47
CA SER A 228 3.67 0.89 -13.59
C SER A 228 4.71 0.07 -14.35
N HIS A 229 5.94 0.61 -14.50
CA HIS A 229 7.00 -0.04 -15.27
C HIS A 229 7.37 -1.43 -14.75
N SER A 230 7.33 -1.66 -13.44
CA SER A 230 7.64 -2.96 -12.83
C SER A 230 6.74 -4.11 -13.34
N CYS A 231 5.54 -3.80 -13.80
CA CYS A 231 4.58 -4.77 -14.34
C CYS A 231 4.50 -4.76 -15.88
N LYS A 232 5.11 -3.78 -16.54
CA LYS A 232 4.95 -3.52 -17.98
C LYS A 232 5.21 -4.75 -18.84
N GLY A 233 6.29 -5.48 -18.61
CA GLY A 233 6.62 -6.66 -19.43
C GLY A 233 5.55 -7.76 -19.38
N LYS A 234 4.88 -7.93 -18.23
CA LYS A 234 3.75 -8.88 -18.13
C LYS A 234 2.49 -8.35 -18.81
N TYR A 235 2.21 -7.05 -18.69
CA TYR A 235 1.06 -6.45 -19.35
C TYR A 235 1.20 -6.46 -20.87
N ASP A 236 2.37 -6.12 -21.40
CA ASP A 236 2.66 -6.20 -22.84
C ASP A 236 2.52 -7.64 -23.40
N GLN A 237 2.90 -8.64 -22.59
CA GLN A 237 2.83 -10.04 -22.99
C GLN A 237 1.40 -10.60 -22.98
N TYR A 238 0.57 -10.21 -21.99
CA TYR A 238 -0.69 -10.90 -21.74
C TYR A 238 -1.95 -10.07 -21.97
N LEU A 239 -1.84 -8.75 -22.08
CA LEU A 239 -3.00 -7.88 -22.23
C LEU A 239 -3.06 -7.25 -23.62
N ALA A 240 -4.08 -7.59 -24.39
CA ALA A 240 -4.29 -7.02 -25.74
C ALA A 240 -4.37 -5.47 -25.71
N SER A 241 -4.89 -4.88 -24.62
CA SER A 241 -4.99 -3.43 -24.46
C SER A 241 -3.64 -2.73 -24.22
N PHE A 242 -2.56 -3.49 -24.00
CA PHE A 242 -1.21 -2.95 -23.77
C PHE A 242 -0.28 -3.15 -24.98
N GLN A 243 -0.70 -3.92 -25.98
CA GLN A 243 0.08 -4.10 -27.19
C GLN A 243 0.19 -2.78 -27.96
N ASP A 244 1.39 -2.51 -28.47
CA ASP A 244 1.71 -1.33 -29.30
C ASP A 244 1.47 0.04 -28.61
N ARG A 245 1.38 0.09 -27.28
CA ARG A 245 1.30 1.37 -26.54
C ARG A 245 2.67 2.03 -26.47
N ASP A 246 2.75 3.25 -26.96
CA ASP A 246 3.94 4.13 -26.90
C ASP A 246 3.62 5.45 -26.17
N ASN A 247 2.98 5.36 -25.03
CA ASN A 247 2.58 6.54 -24.25
C ASN A 247 3.34 6.72 -22.93
N LEU A 248 4.33 5.86 -22.64
CA LEU A 248 5.16 5.92 -21.44
C LEU A 248 6.62 6.20 -21.79
N ILE A 249 7.15 7.26 -21.21
CA ILE A 249 8.58 7.57 -21.18
C ILE A 249 9.13 7.12 -19.83
N LEU A 250 10.35 6.62 -19.79
CA LEU A 250 11.02 6.17 -18.56
C LEU A 250 12.30 6.97 -18.34
N THR A 251 12.64 7.17 -17.06
CA THR A 251 13.91 7.72 -16.63
C THR A 251 14.44 6.93 -15.43
N PRO A 252 15.75 6.70 -15.31
CA PRO A 252 16.31 6.09 -14.11
C PRO A 252 16.09 6.97 -12.87
N ALA A 253 15.98 6.32 -11.71
CA ALA A 253 15.93 7.03 -10.44
C ALA A 253 17.22 7.81 -10.17
N ASN A 254 17.09 9.05 -9.69
CA ASN A 254 18.21 9.92 -9.29
C ASN A 254 19.22 10.27 -10.42
N ASP A 255 18.84 10.07 -11.68
CA ASP A 255 19.64 10.46 -12.84
C ASP A 255 19.13 11.79 -13.43
N ILE A 256 19.64 12.90 -12.88
CA ILE A 256 19.28 14.25 -13.30
C ILE A 256 19.61 14.51 -14.79
N PRO A 257 20.79 14.14 -15.33
CA PRO A 257 21.07 14.30 -16.75
C PRO A 257 20.06 13.58 -17.65
N SER A 258 19.68 12.33 -17.31
CA SER A 258 18.68 11.57 -18.06
C SER A 258 17.30 12.24 -17.98
N LEU A 259 16.90 12.73 -16.82
CA LEU A 259 15.65 13.46 -16.64
C LEU A 259 15.60 14.73 -17.50
N GLN A 260 16.67 15.54 -17.47
CA GLN A 260 16.78 16.75 -18.31
C GLN A 260 16.72 16.42 -19.81
N ALA A 261 17.39 15.34 -20.23
CA ALA A 261 17.37 14.90 -21.61
C ALA A 261 15.95 14.47 -22.06
N VAL A 262 15.16 13.84 -21.19
CA VAL A 262 13.76 13.48 -21.47
C VAL A 262 12.93 14.73 -21.77
N PHE A 263 12.97 15.76 -20.93
CA PHE A 263 12.19 16.99 -21.16
C PHE A 263 12.69 17.76 -22.40
N ALA A 264 14.00 17.85 -22.61
CA ALA A 264 14.56 18.49 -23.80
C ALA A 264 14.15 17.76 -25.11
N LYS A 265 14.10 16.43 -25.08
CA LYS A 265 13.65 15.62 -26.20
C LYS A 265 12.14 15.79 -26.43
N ALA A 266 11.35 15.80 -25.37
CA ALA A 266 9.89 16.00 -25.45
C ALA A 266 9.56 17.35 -26.14
N GLU A 267 10.27 18.41 -25.78
CA GLU A 267 10.14 19.73 -26.41
C GLU A 267 10.51 19.69 -27.89
N ALA A 268 11.65 19.07 -28.24
CA ALA A 268 12.12 18.96 -29.61
C ALA A 268 11.21 18.13 -30.53
N GLU A 269 10.53 17.13 -29.99
CA GLU A 269 9.64 16.21 -30.71
C GLU A 269 8.17 16.62 -30.65
N ASN A 270 7.83 17.78 -30.09
CA ASN A 270 6.46 18.22 -29.86
C ASN A 270 5.64 17.19 -29.06
N VAL A 271 6.19 16.74 -27.95
CA VAL A 271 5.55 15.84 -26.99
C VAL A 271 5.23 16.63 -25.72
N PHE A 272 4.00 16.54 -25.25
CA PHE A 272 3.60 17.04 -23.94
C PHE A 272 3.62 15.91 -22.90
N ILE A 273 4.43 16.05 -21.87
CA ILE A 273 4.44 15.14 -20.73
C ILE A 273 3.31 15.58 -19.80
N GLU A 274 2.17 14.89 -19.83
CA GLU A 274 1.01 15.27 -19.02
C GLU A 274 1.25 15.14 -17.52
N LEU A 275 2.05 14.13 -17.11
CA LEU A 275 2.36 13.81 -15.72
C LEU A 275 3.70 13.09 -15.62
N MET A 276 4.49 13.46 -14.61
CA MET A 276 5.62 12.67 -14.12
C MET A 276 5.22 12.00 -12.80
N ALA A 277 5.41 10.68 -12.70
CA ALA A 277 5.15 9.89 -11.49
C ALA A 277 6.47 9.49 -10.82
N ILE A 278 6.57 9.76 -9.51
CA ILE A 278 7.69 9.35 -8.65
C ILE A 278 7.17 8.69 -7.37
N GLU A 279 7.92 7.74 -6.83
CA GLU A 279 7.72 7.19 -5.48
C GLU A 279 8.82 7.74 -4.57
N PRO A 280 8.52 8.32 -3.41
CA PRO A 280 9.55 8.82 -2.48
C PRO A 280 10.52 7.74 -2.04
N VAL A 281 10.02 6.53 -1.86
CA VAL A 281 10.76 5.28 -1.71
C VAL A 281 10.05 4.25 -2.55
N GLN A 282 10.74 3.69 -3.54
CA GLN A 282 10.14 2.67 -4.38
C GLN A 282 9.79 1.42 -3.58
N GLY A 283 8.61 0.88 -3.86
CA GLY A 283 8.09 -0.32 -3.21
C GLY A 283 8.33 -1.58 -4.03
N GLU A 284 7.28 -2.13 -4.62
CA GLU A 284 7.21 -3.46 -5.24
C GLU A 284 8.28 -3.72 -6.32
N GLY A 285 8.59 -2.75 -7.15
CA GLY A 285 9.47 -2.97 -8.31
C GLY A 285 10.97 -2.83 -8.01
N ASN A 286 11.33 -1.98 -7.05
CA ASN A 286 12.72 -1.73 -6.64
C ASN A 286 12.78 -1.34 -5.16
N PRO A 287 12.53 -2.29 -4.25
CA PRO A 287 12.32 -2.01 -2.83
C PRO A 287 13.47 -1.24 -2.18
N GLY A 288 13.15 -0.09 -1.59
CA GLY A 288 14.07 0.71 -0.81
C GLY A 288 14.86 1.75 -1.61
N GLN A 289 14.66 1.86 -2.93
CA GLN A 289 15.27 2.95 -3.72
C GLN A 289 14.59 4.27 -3.33
N CYS A 290 15.32 5.13 -2.63
CA CYS A 290 14.84 6.46 -2.25
C CYS A 290 15.10 7.47 -3.37
N VAL A 291 14.24 8.46 -3.46
CA VAL A 291 14.45 9.66 -4.28
C VAL A 291 15.38 10.61 -3.55
N ASP A 292 16.43 11.08 -4.22
CA ASP A 292 17.33 12.11 -3.71
C ASP A 292 16.69 13.49 -3.79
N ARG A 293 17.04 14.38 -2.86
CA ARG A 293 16.50 15.72 -2.80
C ARG A 293 16.75 16.51 -4.10
N ASP A 294 17.96 16.48 -4.61
CA ASP A 294 18.33 17.21 -5.83
C ASP A 294 17.54 16.72 -7.04
N PHE A 295 17.29 15.41 -7.13
CA PHE A 295 16.46 14.84 -8.19
C PHE A 295 15.01 15.27 -8.07
N TYR A 296 14.45 15.30 -6.85
CA TYR A 296 13.10 15.79 -6.61
C TYR A 296 12.96 17.27 -7.02
N ASP A 297 13.88 18.13 -6.59
CA ASP A 297 13.85 19.54 -6.90
C ASP A 297 13.94 19.78 -8.41
N GLU A 298 14.79 19.04 -9.12
CA GLU A 298 14.88 19.12 -10.58
C GLU A 298 13.61 18.60 -11.27
N ALA A 299 13.04 17.50 -10.80
CA ALA A 299 11.77 16.97 -11.31
C ALA A 299 10.64 18.01 -11.14
N ARG A 300 10.57 18.66 -9.97
CA ARG A 300 9.61 19.70 -9.69
C ARG A 300 9.80 20.90 -10.60
N ARG A 301 11.03 21.38 -10.76
CA ARG A 301 11.38 22.50 -11.63
C ARG A 301 10.97 22.22 -13.09
N LEU A 302 11.38 21.08 -13.62
CA LEU A 302 11.11 20.71 -15.02
C LEU A 302 9.61 20.54 -15.28
N THR A 303 8.87 19.91 -14.36
CA THR A 303 7.43 19.76 -14.51
C THR A 303 6.70 21.09 -14.49
N LEU A 304 7.10 22.02 -13.62
CA LEU A 304 6.53 23.36 -13.59
C LEU A 304 6.80 24.13 -14.88
N GLU A 305 8.04 24.16 -15.36
CA GLU A 305 8.43 24.85 -16.59
C GLU A 305 7.69 24.28 -17.82
N HIS A 306 7.51 22.97 -17.88
CA HIS A 306 6.82 22.27 -18.97
C HIS A 306 5.28 22.34 -18.84
N GLY A 307 4.74 22.78 -17.71
CA GLY A 307 3.29 22.78 -17.45
C GLY A 307 2.73 21.37 -17.16
N SER A 308 3.60 20.42 -16.83
CA SER A 308 3.25 19.05 -16.45
C SER A 308 2.78 18.96 -15.01
N MET A 309 2.04 17.89 -14.67
CA MET A 309 1.75 17.54 -13.28
C MET A 309 2.85 16.67 -12.70
N LEU A 310 3.18 16.86 -11.42
CA LEU A 310 4.05 15.95 -10.66
C LEU A 310 3.20 15.12 -9.69
N LEU A 311 3.18 13.80 -9.86
CA LEU A 311 2.57 12.85 -8.94
C LEU A 311 3.64 12.26 -8.02
N VAL A 312 3.51 12.51 -6.73
CA VAL A 312 4.34 11.87 -5.71
C VAL A 312 3.53 10.78 -5.04
N ASP A 313 3.80 9.53 -5.41
CA ASP A 313 3.05 8.36 -4.97
C ASP A 313 3.66 7.80 -3.68
N SER A 314 3.06 8.15 -2.55
CA SER A 314 3.48 7.67 -1.21
C SER A 314 2.67 6.46 -0.72
N ILE A 315 1.92 5.78 -1.56
CA ILE A 315 1.02 4.67 -1.15
C ILE A 315 1.80 3.56 -0.45
N GLN A 316 2.95 3.17 -0.98
CA GLN A 316 3.79 2.15 -0.35
C GLN A 316 4.81 2.73 0.63
N ALA A 317 5.19 4.00 0.51
CA ALA A 317 6.22 4.64 1.33
C ALA A 317 5.66 5.41 2.54
N GLY A 318 4.44 5.94 2.44
CA GLY A 318 3.82 6.76 3.48
C GLY A 318 3.65 6.01 4.81
N ILE A 319 3.96 6.68 5.92
CA ILE A 319 3.96 6.18 7.29
C ILE A 319 5.06 5.13 7.55
N ARG A 320 5.24 4.18 6.65
CA ARG A 320 6.09 2.99 6.83
C ARG A 320 7.57 3.24 6.65
N GLY A 321 7.94 4.04 5.65
CA GLY A 321 9.34 4.32 5.34
C GLY A 321 9.96 5.32 6.31
N GLN A 322 9.33 6.47 6.48
CA GLN A 322 9.87 7.60 7.22
C GLN A 322 8.99 8.06 8.41
N GLY A 323 7.89 7.35 8.67
CA GLY A 323 6.95 7.71 9.73
C GLY A 323 6.07 8.93 9.43
N THR A 324 6.08 9.43 8.19
CA THR A 324 5.31 10.59 7.74
C THR A 324 4.43 10.25 6.55
N LEU A 325 3.40 11.06 6.28
CA LEU A 325 2.45 10.82 5.21
C LEU A 325 2.98 11.21 3.82
N SER A 326 3.91 12.14 3.75
CA SER A 326 4.35 12.73 2.48
C SER A 326 5.84 13.04 2.49
N ILE A 327 6.44 13.04 1.30
CA ILE A 327 7.84 13.42 1.08
C ILE A 327 8.17 14.82 1.62
N VAL A 328 7.21 15.74 1.64
CA VAL A 328 7.40 17.11 2.13
C VAL A 328 7.78 17.18 3.62
N ASP A 329 7.57 16.09 4.36
CA ASP A 329 7.94 15.93 5.77
C ASP A 329 9.15 15.02 5.97
N TYR A 330 9.76 14.49 4.91
CA TYR A 330 10.98 13.69 5.01
C TYR A 330 12.15 14.57 5.45
N ARG A 331 13.08 13.97 6.20
CA ARG A 331 14.31 14.67 6.60
C ARG A 331 15.07 15.14 5.36
N GLY A 332 15.33 16.43 5.28
CA GLY A 332 16.00 17.08 4.13
C GLY A 332 15.04 17.57 3.05
N PHE A 333 13.71 17.38 3.21
CA PHE A 333 12.70 17.87 2.25
C PHE A 333 11.77 18.95 2.82
N GLN A 334 12.01 19.41 4.05
CA GLN A 334 11.10 20.34 4.74
C GLN A 334 10.92 21.69 4.04
N ASP A 335 11.85 22.08 3.21
CA ASP A 335 11.88 23.32 2.41
C ASP A 335 11.69 23.08 0.91
N CYS A 336 11.42 21.84 0.48
CA CYS A 336 11.17 21.56 -0.94
C CYS A 336 9.86 22.23 -1.41
N GLU A 337 9.76 22.52 -2.68
CA GLU A 337 8.50 22.90 -3.31
C GLU A 337 7.59 21.67 -3.45
N ALA A 338 6.34 21.78 -2.99
CA ALA A 338 5.40 20.66 -2.99
C ALA A 338 4.64 20.53 -4.32
#